data_b1ac64ebd674d687c29815fa82784602
#
_entry.id   b1ac64ebd674d687c29815fa82784602
#
_cell.length_a   1.000
_cell.length_b   1.000
_cell.length_c   1.000
_cell.angle_alpha   90.00
_cell.angle_beta   90.00
_cell.angle_gamma   90.00
#
_symmetry.space_group_name_H-M   'P 1'
#
loop_
_entity.id
_entity.type
_entity.pdbx_description
1 polymer ?
#
loop_
_entity_poly.entity_id
_entity_poly.type
_entity_poly.pdbx_seq_one_letter_code
_entity_poly.pdbx_strand_id
1 'polypeptide(L)'
;MIRPTLLPLFALLAVLSPLTAAEGPVKVFILAGQSNMEGKAPNALLDHQATDEKTRDLFAHLRRDGKWIERDDVFIKFLGRHGALTVGYGSPGRTGVELEFGTAMGARFEEPVILIKAAWGGHSLYKLFRSPAAGFPAAEVLEKELAQAQARVAKNNEKNKKSDPLPTMDDIRKDYGSSYRNMMAEVKDVMENSAALFPALAGKRLELAGFVWFQGWNDQYGAENEYASNMAHFIRDVRKDLNAPKLPFVIGVMGQNGSKPAKGAMLTIQEAQLSMNEVPEFKGNVKAIRTDVLVDKAAEELYPTWKENEAQWKLTGGDHGYHYLGSAIWFNRIGRAMGDAMLDLLKAGK
;
A
#
# COMPACT_ATOMS: atom_id res chain seq x y z
N MET A 1 18.16 -30.94 -74.87
CA MET A 1 19.02 -30.15 -73.96
C MET A 1 18.12 -29.15 -73.27
N ILE A 2 17.71 -29.47 -72.03
CA ILE A 2 16.84 -28.64 -71.18
C ILE A 2 17.75 -27.96 -70.16
N ARG A 3 17.79 -26.62 -70.18
CA ARG A 3 18.55 -25.81 -69.20
C ARG A 3 17.68 -25.60 -67.95
N PRO A 4 18.25 -25.80 -66.74
CA PRO A 4 17.54 -25.47 -65.50
C PRO A 4 17.65 -23.98 -65.21
N THR A 5 16.49 -23.34 -64.98
CA THR A 5 16.36 -21.98 -64.50
C THR A 5 16.54 -21.97 -62.99
N LEU A 6 17.60 -21.33 -62.47
CA LEU A 6 17.80 -21.04 -61.04
C LEU A 6 16.94 -19.85 -60.64
N LEU A 7 16.01 -20.07 -59.70
CA LEU A 7 15.32 -18.99 -58.96
C LEU A 7 16.23 -18.51 -57.81
N PRO A 8 16.37 -17.19 -57.64
CA PRO A 8 17.07 -16.69 -56.44
C PRO A 8 16.19 -16.76 -55.20
N LEU A 9 16.70 -17.42 -54.18
CA LEU A 9 16.13 -17.48 -52.84
C LEU A 9 16.41 -16.14 -52.13
N PHE A 10 15.41 -15.27 -52.01
CA PHE A 10 15.50 -14.06 -51.19
C PHE A 10 15.36 -14.45 -49.74
N ALA A 11 16.45 -14.45 -49.00
CA ALA A 11 16.46 -14.55 -47.54
C ALA A 11 15.95 -13.24 -46.94
N LEU A 12 14.74 -13.27 -46.37
CA LEU A 12 14.18 -12.17 -45.60
C LEU A 12 14.91 -12.08 -44.26
N LEU A 13 15.91 -11.21 -44.13
CA LEU A 13 16.49 -10.86 -42.86
C LEU A 13 15.45 -10.06 -42.06
N ALA A 14 14.82 -10.69 -41.10
CA ALA A 14 14.06 -9.99 -40.08
C ALA A 14 15.06 -9.20 -39.20
N VAL A 15 15.10 -7.90 -39.38
CA VAL A 15 15.81 -6.97 -38.50
C VAL A 15 14.99 -6.91 -37.23
N LEU A 16 15.41 -7.68 -36.20
CA LEU A 16 14.97 -7.48 -34.84
C LEU A 16 15.53 -6.14 -34.37
N SER A 17 14.70 -5.09 -34.47
CA SER A 17 15.00 -3.82 -33.80
C SER A 17 15.12 -4.10 -32.32
N PRO A 18 16.22 -3.70 -31.65
CA PRO A 18 16.26 -3.77 -30.20
C PRO A 18 15.13 -2.90 -29.67
N LEU A 19 14.29 -3.45 -28.79
CA LEU A 19 13.37 -2.65 -27.97
C LEU A 19 14.25 -1.66 -27.22
N THR A 20 14.30 -0.41 -27.68
CA THR A 20 14.93 0.67 -26.92
C THR A 20 14.10 0.82 -25.63
N ALA A 21 14.68 0.44 -24.49
CA ALA A 21 14.09 0.71 -23.19
C ALA A 21 13.78 2.21 -23.13
N ALA A 22 12.55 2.57 -22.71
CA ALA A 22 12.12 3.96 -22.61
C ALA A 22 13.20 4.84 -21.96
N GLU A 23 13.55 5.96 -22.56
CA GLU A 23 14.66 6.82 -22.13
C GLU A 23 14.36 7.61 -20.84
N GLY A 24 13.11 7.61 -20.38
CA GLY A 24 12.65 8.33 -19.19
C GLY A 24 13.13 7.74 -17.86
N PRO A 25 13.00 8.52 -16.76
CA PRO A 25 13.34 8.05 -15.42
C PRO A 25 12.33 7.00 -14.95
N VAL A 26 12.80 6.02 -14.17
CA VAL A 26 11.95 5.06 -13.47
C VAL A 26 11.00 5.81 -12.53
N LYS A 27 9.71 5.54 -12.61
CA LYS A 27 8.69 6.18 -11.79
C LYS A 27 8.56 5.46 -10.44
N VAL A 28 8.76 6.16 -9.34
CA VAL A 28 8.76 5.60 -7.99
C VAL A 28 7.51 6.03 -7.24
N PHE A 29 6.74 5.06 -6.75
CA PHE A 29 5.56 5.28 -5.92
C PHE A 29 5.77 4.69 -4.53
N ILE A 30 5.42 5.44 -3.49
CA ILE A 30 5.49 5.01 -2.10
C ILE A 30 4.10 4.60 -1.64
N LEU A 31 3.96 3.40 -1.09
CA LEU A 31 2.74 2.85 -0.54
C LEU A 31 2.93 2.65 0.97
N ALA A 32 2.32 3.49 1.79
CA ALA A 32 2.54 3.44 3.24
C ALA A 32 1.22 3.33 4.02
N GLY A 33 1.30 2.71 5.20
CA GLY A 33 0.14 2.53 6.07
C GLY A 33 0.26 1.38 7.06
N GLN A 34 -0.88 0.82 7.43
CA GLN A 34 -0.95 -0.29 8.38
C GLN A 34 -1.33 -1.62 7.71
N SER A 35 -1.88 -2.56 8.45
CA SER A 35 -2.20 -3.92 7.99
C SER A 35 -2.98 -4.00 6.66
N ASN A 36 -3.86 -3.06 6.37
CA ASN A 36 -4.58 -3.04 5.10
C ASN A 36 -3.67 -2.61 3.93
N MET A 37 -2.69 -1.74 4.18
CA MET A 37 -1.63 -1.47 3.20
C MET A 37 -0.65 -2.66 3.08
N GLU A 38 -0.36 -3.40 4.17
CA GLU A 38 0.38 -4.66 4.02
C GLU A 38 -0.30 -5.60 3.03
N GLY A 39 -1.65 -5.68 3.04
CA GLY A 39 -2.44 -6.59 2.23
C GLY A 39 -2.84 -7.86 2.98
N LYS A 40 -4.14 -8.14 3.00
CA LYS A 40 -4.76 -9.20 3.81
C LYS A 40 -5.61 -10.18 3.01
N ALA A 41 -5.70 -10.06 1.69
CA ALA A 41 -6.40 -11.01 0.85
C ALA A 41 -5.55 -12.29 0.69
N PRO A 42 -6.04 -13.48 1.12
CA PRO A 42 -5.31 -14.74 0.94
C PRO A 42 -5.06 -15.05 -0.54
N ASN A 43 -3.85 -15.48 -0.89
CA ASN A 43 -3.52 -15.84 -2.28
C ASN A 43 -4.39 -17.00 -2.79
N ALA A 44 -4.70 -17.98 -1.93
CA ALA A 44 -5.61 -19.08 -2.30
C ALA A 44 -7.02 -18.58 -2.66
N LEU A 45 -7.50 -17.50 -2.03
CA LEU A 45 -8.78 -16.87 -2.40
C LEU A 45 -8.68 -16.15 -3.76
N LEU A 46 -7.57 -15.46 -4.02
CA LEU A 46 -7.31 -14.87 -5.35
C LEU A 46 -7.30 -15.96 -6.43
N ASP A 47 -6.59 -17.08 -6.20
CA ASP A 47 -6.54 -18.20 -7.15
C ASP A 47 -7.92 -18.75 -7.47
N HIS A 48 -8.75 -18.95 -6.46
CA HIS A 48 -10.13 -19.38 -6.63
C HIS A 48 -10.95 -18.37 -7.43
N GLN A 49 -11.00 -17.11 -6.98
CA GLN A 49 -11.84 -16.08 -7.58
C GLN A 49 -11.40 -15.68 -8.99
N ALA A 50 -10.12 -15.85 -9.32
CA ALA A 50 -9.61 -15.65 -10.67
C ALA A 50 -9.99 -16.75 -11.67
N THR A 51 -10.62 -17.84 -11.21
CA THR A 51 -11.12 -18.95 -12.06
C THR A 51 -12.63 -19.14 -11.95
N ASP A 52 -13.27 -18.64 -10.92
CA ASP A 52 -14.73 -18.71 -10.73
C ASP A 52 -15.46 -17.86 -11.77
N GLU A 53 -16.51 -18.40 -12.38
CA GLU A 53 -17.25 -17.75 -13.47
C GLU A 53 -17.85 -16.38 -13.11
N LYS A 54 -18.16 -16.16 -11.84
CA LYS A 54 -18.78 -14.91 -11.36
C LYS A 54 -17.76 -13.79 -11.12
N THR A 55 -16.50 -14.13 -10.90
CA THR A 55 -15.49 -13.18 -10.43
C THR A 55 -14.24 -13.09 -11.30
N ARG A 56 -13.97 -14.10 -12.15
CA ARG A 56 -12.75 -14.21 -12.96
C ARG A 56 -12.47 -12.98 -13.82
N ASP A 57 -13.50 -12.34 -14.34
CA ASP A 57 -13.33 -11.18 -15.23
C ASP A 57 -12.68 -9.98 -14.52
N LEU A 58 -12.87 -9.87 -13.20
CA LEU A 58 -12.23 -8.86 -12.39
C LEU A 58 -10.69 -9.02 -12.36
N PHE A 59 -10.20 -10.26 -12.47
CA PHE A 59 -8.78 -10.60 -12.38
C PHE A 59 -8.15 -10.98 -13.74
N ALA A 60 -8.93 -11.00 -14.83
CA ALA A 60 -8.49 -11.51 -16.14
C ALA A 60 -7.24 -10.79 -16.66
N HIS A 61 -7.16 -9.47 -16.49
CA HIS A 61 -6.02 -8.64 -16.92
C HIS A 61 -4.74 -8.84 -16.09
N LEU A 62 -4.85 -9.50 -14.93
CA LEU A 62 -3.72 -9.86 -14.06
C LEU A 62 -3.17 -11.25 -14.37
N ARG A 63 -3.73 -11.95 -15.36
CA ARG A 63 -3.38 -13.33 -15.69
C ARG A 63 -3.05 -13.49 -17.17
N ARG A 64 -2.12 -14.42 -17.45
CA ARG A 64 -1.76 -14.86 -18.79
C ARG A 64 -1.56 -16.37 -18.77
N ASP A 65 -2.16 -17.10 -19.71
CA ASP A 65 -2.04 -18.56 -19.81
C ASP A 65 -2.35 -19.30 -18.49
N GLY A 66 -3.40 -18.83 -17.79
CA GLY A 66 -3.83 -19.41 -16.52
C GLY A 66 -2.95 -19.11 -15.31
N LYS A 67 -1.89 -18.31 -15.45
CA LYS A 67 -0.95 -17.91 -14.36
C LYS A 67 -1.06 -16.44 -14.05
N TRP A 68 -0.70 -16.06 -12.83
CA TRP A 68 -0.52 -14.66 -12.48
C TRP A 68 0.65 -14.06 -13.27
N ILE A 69 0.44 -12.86 -13.79
CA ILE A 69 1.51 -12.14 -14.49
C ILE A 69 2.55 -11.73 -13.46
N GLU A 70 3.80 -12.04 -13.76
CA GLU A 70 4.96 -11.43 -13.15
C GLU A 70 5.42 -10.29 -14.08
N ARG A 71 5.31 -9.04 -13.59
CA ARG A 71 5.54 -7.85 -14.41
C ARG A 71 7.04 -7.67 -14.67
N ASP A 72 7.41 -7.37 -15.89
CA ASP A 72 8.78 -7.04 -16.31
C ASP A 72 9.07 -5.53 -16.33
N ASP A 73 8.01 -4.73 -16.20
CA ASP A 73 8.01 -3.27 -16.21
C ASP A 73 7.66 -2.64 -14.85
N VAL A 74 7.12 -3.40 -13.90
CA VAL A 74 6.77 -2.94 -12.54
C VAL A 74 7.47 -3.80 -11.49
N PHE A 75 8.22 -3.13 -10.63
CA PHE A 75 8.99 -3.74 -9.55
C PHE A 75 8.44 -3.29 -8.19
N ILE A 76 8.64 -4.10 -7.17
CA ILE A 76 8.20 -3.79 -5.81
C ILE A 76 9.26 -4.17 -4.78
N LYS A 77 9.43 -3.30 -3.77
CA LYS A 77 10.10 -3.64 -2.51
C LYS A 77 9.11 -3.53 -1.38
N PHE A 78 8.95 -4.58 -0.61
CA PHE A 78 8.20 -4.60 0.63
C PHE A 78 9.05 -5.16 1.76
N LEU A 79 9.61 -4.26 2.57
CA LEU A 79 10.56 -4.58 3.62
C LEU A 79 11.72 -5.43 3.06
N GLY A 80 11.98 -6.60 3.62
CA GLY A 80 13.05 -7.51 3.17
C GLY A 80 12.79 -8.24 1.84
N ARG A 81 11.65 -8.05 1.16
CA ARG A 81 11.29 -8.72 -0.09
C ARG A 81 11.28 -7.73 -1.24
N HIS A 82 11.83 -8.10 -2.39
CA HIS A 82 11.81 -7.28 -3.61
C HIS A 82 11.80 -8.16 -4.85
N GLY A 83 11.37 -7.61 -5.98
CA GLY A 83 11.33 -8.29 -7.28
C GLY A 83 10.30 -7.66 -8.22
N ALA A 84 9.95 -8.38 -9.26
CA ALA A 84 8.86 -8.05 -10.17
C ALA A 84 7.52 -8.08 -9.45
N LEU A 85 6.60 -7.17 -9.82
CA LEU A 85 5.27 -7.14 -9.22
C LEU A 85 4.44 -8.35 -9.68
N THR A 86 3.94 -9.10 -8.70
CA THR A 86 2.99 -10.19 -8.85
C THR A 86 2.20 -10.37 -7.56
N VAL A 87 1.40 -11.42 -7.43
CA VAL A 87 0.71 -11.79 -6.18
C VAL A 87 1.71 -12.13 -5.07
N GLY A 88 1.31 -11.96 -3.80
CA GLY A 88 2.09 -12.41 -2.65
C GLY A 88 2.92 -11.33 -1.97
N TYR A 89 2.85 -10.06 -2.40
CA TYR A 89 3.51 -8.94 -1.71
C TYR A 89 2.67 -8.37 -0.55
N GLY A 90 1.72 -9.12 -0.02
CA GLY A 90 1.01 -8.83 1.23
C GLY A 90 1.72 -9.39 2.47
N SER A 91 0.99 -9.56 3.57
CA SER A 91 1.39 -10.42 4.69
C SER A 91 1.69 -11.84 4.18
N PRO A 92 2.38 -12.70 4.92
CA PRO A 92 2.73 -14.04 4.43
C PRO A 92 1.53 -14.78 3.82
N GLY A 93 1.67 -15.20 2.53
CA GLY A 93 0.62 -15.88 1.76
C GLY A 93 -0.57 -14.98 1.35
N ARG A 94 -0.39 -13.66 1.34
CA ARG A 94 -1.44 -12.68 1.05
C ARG A 94 -0.99 -11.64 0.02
N THR A 95 -1.99 -10.97 -0.56
CA THR A 95 -1.83 -9.84 -1.50
C THR A 95 -2.67 -8.66 -1.01
N GLY A 96 -2.31 -7.45 -1.39
CA GLY A 96 -3.02 -6.21 -1.05
C GLY A 96 -3.29 -5.33 -2.26
N VAL A 97 -3.45 -4.05 -2.00
CA VAL A 97 -3.77 -3.02 -3.01
C VAL A 97 -2.63 -2.79 -4.02
N GLU A 98 -1.41 -3.20 -3.68
CA GLU A 98 -0.21 -3.01 -4.52
C GLU A 98 -0.36 -3.64 -5.90
N LEU A 99 -1.05 -4.78 -6.00
CA LEU A 99 -1.16 -5.53 -7.25
C LEU A 99 -1.90 -4.71 -8.32
N GLU A 100 -3.09 -4.22 -8.02
CA GLU A 100 -3.88 -3.42 -8.94
C GLU A 100 -3.31 -2.00 -9.12
N PHE A 101 -2.87 -1.37 -8.02
CA PHE A 101 -2.23 -0.07 -8.11
C PHE A 101 -1.02 -0.11 -9.05
N GLY A 102 -0.12 -1.05 -8.85
CA GLY A 102 1.09 -1.18 -9.68
C GLY A 102 0.75 -1.55 -11.13
N THR A 103 -0.25 -2.41 -11.35
CA THR A 103 -0.74 -2.74 -12.69
C THR A 103 -1.26 -1.50 -13.40
N ALA A 104 -2.03 -0.64 -12.72
CA ALA A 104 -2.52 0.62 -13.29
C ALA A 104 -1.36 1.59 -13.62
N MET A 105 -0.34 1.66 -12.77
CA MET A 105 0.85 2.50 -13.03
C MET A 105 1.65 1.97 -14.22
N GLY A 106 1.95 0.67 -14.29
CA GLY A 106 2.67 0.08 -15.42
C GLY A 106 1.91 0.20 -16.75
N ALA A 107 0.57 0.14 -16.73
CA ALA A 107 -0.23 0.38 -17.93
C ALA A 107 -0.20 1.85 -18.41
N ARG A 108 0.17 2.79 -17.52
CA ARG A 108 0.19 4.23 -17.83
C ARG A 108 1.53 4.73 -18.34
N PHE A 109 2.62 4.18 -17.80
CA PHE A 109 3.97 4.64 -18.12
C PHE A 109 4.64 3.67 -19.08
N GLU A 110 5.39 4.20 -20.04
CA GLU A 110 6.30 3.41 -20.86
C GLU A 110 7.60 3.12 -20.09
N GLU A 111 7.94 4.02 -19.16
CA GLU A 111 9.09 3.84 -18.25
C GLU A 111 8.78 2.82 -17.16
N PRO A 112 9.79 2.09 -16.68
CA PRO A 112 9.61 1.17 -15.57
C PRO A 112 9.09 1.87 -14.30
N VAL A 113 8.36 1.11 -13.50
CA VAL A 113 7.77 1.57 -12.23
C VAL A 113 8.38 0.81 -11.06
N ILE A 114 8.68 1.49 -9.96
CA ILE A 114 9.01 0.89 -8.67
C ILE A 114 7.94 1.26 -7.65
N LEU A 115 7.44 0.27 -6.93
CA LEU A 115 6.62 0.44 -5.74
C LEU A 115 7.48 0.22 -4.50
N ILE A 116 7.55 1.21 -3.61
CA ILE A 116 8.16 1.09 -2.29
C ILE A 116 7.03 0.92 -1.29
N LYS A 117 6.87 -0.25 -0.71
CA LYS A 117 5.81 -0.54 0.23
C LYS A 117 6.35 -0.57 1.64
N ALA A 118 5.89 0.36 2.48
CA ALA A 118 6.31 0.55 3.87
C ALA A 118 5.07 0.52 4.78
N ALA A 119 4.72 -0.66 5.27
CA ALA A 119 3.50 -0.87 6.03
C ALA A 119 3.72 -1.85 7.18
N TRP A 120 3.09 -1.57 8.33
CA TRP A 120 3.18 -2.39 9.54
C TRP A 120 1.82 -2.48 10.23
N GLY A 121 1.40 -3.70 10.54
CA GLY A 121 0.12 -3.97 11.21
C GLY A 121 0.01 -3.30 12.58
N GLY A 122 -1.15 -2.70 12.87
CA GLY A 122 -1.43 -2.09 14.16
C GLY A 122 -0.82 -0.70 14.38
N HIS A 123 -0.14 -0.10 13.39
CA HIS A 123 0.55 1.17 13.55
C HIS A 123 -0.38 2.37 13.31
N SER A 124 -0.47 3.28 14.30
CA SER A 124 -1.28 4.50 14.25
C SER A 124 -0.52 5.68 13.63
N LEU A 125 -1.26 6.62 13.07
CA LEU A 125 -0.74 7.93 12.67
C LEU A 125 -0.38 8.77 13.89
N TYR A 126 -1.19 8.66 14.96
CA TYR A 126 -0.98 9.36 16.22
C TYR A 126 0.38 9.10 16.85
N LYS A 127 0.87 7.86 16.85
CA LYS A 127 2.10 7.49 17.55
C LYS A 127 3.21 7.05 16.58
N LEU A 128 3.06 5.90 15.93
CA LEU A 128 4.17 5.27 15.22
C LEU A 128 4.49 5.95 13.87
N PHE A 129 3.48 6.44 13.16
CA PHE A 129 3.68 7.27 11.95
C PHE A 129 3.67 8.77 12.21
N ARG A 130 3.71 9.20 13.49
CA ARG A 130 3.72 10.62 13.83
C ARG A 130 4.90 11.32 13.16
N SER A 131 4.60 12.30 12.34
CA SER A 131 5.64 13.05 11.63
C SER A 131 6.26 14.15 12.50
N PRO A 132 7.47 14.62 12.19
CA PRO A 132 8.20 15.59 13.04
C PRO A 132 7.40 16.84 13.40
N ALA A 133 6.69 17.44 12.44
CA ALA A 133 5.93 18.67 12.67
C ALA A 133 4.71 18.48 13.59
N ALA A 134 4.22 17.25 13.78
CA ALA A 134 3.16 16.98 14.75
C ALA A 134 3.64 17.07 16.21
N GLY A 135 4.97 17.11 16.45
CA GLY A 135 5.57 17.17 17.79
C GLY A 135 5.21 15.97 18.67
N PHE A 136 5.51 16.07 19.94
CA PHE A 136 5.04 15.08 20.94
C PHE A 136 3.68 15.49 21.50
N PRO A 137 2.88 14.53 22.01
CA PRO A 137 1.71 14.85 22.82
C PRO A 137 2.10 15.55 24.13
N ALA A 138 1.12 16.07 24.87
CA ALA A 138 1.34 16.73 26.14
C ALA A 138 2.14 15.87 27.12
N ALA A 139 2.92 16.50 28.02
CA ALA A 139 3.81 15.81 28.93
C ALA A 139 3.07 14.76 29.79
N GLU A 140 1.86 15.09 30.24
CA GLU A 140 1.04 14.23 31.06
C GLU A 140 0.65 12.92 30.32
N VAL A 141 0.49 12.96 29.00
CA VAL A 141 0.21 11.77 28.18
C VAL A 141 1.45 10.87 28.16
N LEU A 142 2.62 11.46 27.93
CA LEU A 142 3.90 10.70 27.91
C LEU A 142 4.21 10.08 29.27
N GLU A 143 3.98 10.82 30.36
CA GLU A 143 4.17 10.31 31.73
C GLU A 143 3.22 9.15 32.05
N LYS A 144 1.97 9.26 31.65
CA LYS A 144 0.99 8.17 31.77
C LYS A 144 1.40 6.94 30.97
N GLU A 145 1.86 7.13 29.73
CA GLU A 145 2.37 6.03 28.92
C GLU A 145 3.59 5.36 29.53
N LEU A 146 4.54 6.14 30.07
CA LEU A 146 5.70 5.62 30.77
C LEU A 146 5.30 4.76 31.98
N ALA A 147 4.42 5.28 32.83
CA ALA A 147 3.93 4.54 34.00
C ALA A 147 3.26 3.22 33.60
N GLN A 148 2.45 3.23 32.55
CA GLN A 148 1.80 2.01 32.03
C GLN A 148 2.81 1.00 31.45
N ALA A 149 3.81 1.48 30.71
CA ALA A 149 4.86 0.64 30.16
C ALA A 149 5.73 0.00 31.25
N GLN A 150 6.12 0.78 32.27
CA GLN A 150 6.87 0.30 33.41
C GLN A 150 6.07 -0.76 34.24
N ALA A 151 4.80 -0.49 34.50
CA ALA A 151 3.92 -1.45 35.19
C ALA A 151 3.78 -2.77 34.41
N ARG A 152 3.68 -2.69 33.06
CA ARG A 152 3.61 -3.89 32.21
C ARG A 152 4.90 -4.71 32.26
N VAL A 153 6.08 -4.06 32.19
CA VAL A 153 7.37 -4.75 32.24
C VAL A 153 7.58 -5.35 33.64
N ALA A 154 7.28 -4.62 34.73
CA ALA A 154 7.38 -5.12 36.08
C ALA A 154 6.51 -6.39 36.31
N LYS A 155 5.24 -6.34 35.87
CA LYS A 155 4.33 -7.51 35.93
C LYS A 155 4.85 -8.69 35.11
N ASN A 156 5.43 -8.43 33.91
CA ASN A 156 6.01 -9.49 33.10
C ASN A 156 7.25 -10.12 33.74
N ASN A 157 8.10 -9.28 34.34
CA ASN A 157 9.27 -9.74 35.09
C ASN A 157 8.88 -10.65 36.28
N GLU A 158 7.90 -10.22 37.06
CA GLU A 158 7.37 -11.03 38.18
C GLU A 158 6.83 -12.38 37.68
N LYS A 159 5.94 -12.36 36.68
CA LYS A 159 5.31 -13.57 36.12
C LYS A 159 6.33 -14.57 35.54
N ASN A 160 7.35 -14.07 34.82
CA ASN A 160 8.30 -14.92 34.09
C ASN A 160 9.66 -15.04 34.79
N LYS A 161 9.81 -14.53 36.03
CA LYS A 161 11.06 -14.50 36.81
C LYS A 161 12.22 -13.89 35.99
N LYS A 162 11.96 -12.75 35.32
CA LYS A 162 12.91 -11.99 34.54
C LYS A 162 13.33 -10.71 35.26
N SER A 163 14.38 -10.04 34.71
CA SER A 163 14.87 -8.77 35.23
C SER A 163 15.07 -7.79 34.06
N ASP A 164 14.12 -7.76 33.11
CA ASP A 164 14.18 -6.82 31.99
C ASP A 164 14.14 -5.38 32.55
N PRO A 165 14.95 -4.45 32.05
CA PRO A 165 14.98 -3.06 32.50
C PRO A 165 13.62 -2.38 32.28
N LEU A 166 13.24 -1.51 33.22
CA LEU A 166 12.04 -0.70 33.04
C LEU A 166 12.31 0.37 31.96
N PRO A 167 11.32 0.64 31.10
CA PRO A 167 11.45 1.67 30.07
C PRO A 167 11.62 3.05 30.67
N THR A 168 12.38 3.89 29.96
CA THR A 168 12.61 5.29 30.27
C THR A 168 11.70 6.20 29.44
N MET A 169 11.68 7.50 29.76
CA MET A 169 10.98 8.50 28.95
C MET A 169 11.54 8.58 27.52
N ASP A 170 12.84 8.38 27.36
CA ASP A 170 13.46 8.34 26.03
C ASP A 170 13.02 7.14 25.20
N ASP A 171 12.78 5.99 25.83
CA ASP A 171 12.21 4.83 25.14
C ASP A 171 10.79 5.11 24.66
N ILE A 172 9.96 5.75 25.49
CA ILE A 172 8.61 6.19 25.08
C ILE A 172 8.70 7.17 23.89
N ARG A 173 9.57 8.17 23.95
CA ARG A 173 9.73 9.15 22.88
C ARG A 173 10.25 8.55 21.58
N LYS A 174 11.14 7.56 21.63
CA LYS A 174 11.66 6.85 20.45
C LYS A 174 10.56 6.15 19.65
N ASP A 175 9.50 5.67 20.31
CA ASP A 175 8.38 5.03 19.65
C ASP A 175 7.62 6.01 18.74
N TYR A 176 7.49 7.28 19.17
CA TYR A 176 6.82 8.28 18.38
C TYR A 176 7.60 8.54 17.08
N GLY A 177 6.91 8.38 15.96
CA GLY A 177 7.48 8.52 14.63
C GLY A 177 8.42 7.38 14.20
N SER A 178 8.47 6.26 14.92
CA SER A 178 9.36 5.15 14.56
C SER A 178 9.04 4.58 13.18
N SER A 179 7.74 4.39 12.83
CA SER A 179 7.35 3.93 11.50
C SER A 179 7.52 5.01 10.43
N TYR A 180 7.36 6.29 10.79
CA TYR A 180 7.71 7.37 9.87
C TYR A 180 9.20 7.30 9.47
N ARG A 181 10.09 7.18 10.46
CA ARG A 181 11.54 7.05 10.20
C ARG A 181 11.87 5.78 9.42
N ASN A 182 11.25 4.65 9.75
CA ASN A 182 11.46 3.40 9.03
C ASN A 182 10.97 3.50 7.58
N MET A 183 9.83 4.11 7.34
CA MET A 183 9.31 4.37 5.98
C MET A 183 10.30 5.22 5.17
N MET A 184 10.83 6.29 5.77
CA MET A 184 11.84 7.14 5.11
C MET A 184 13.13 6.37 4.83
N ALA A 185 13.53 5.45 5.72
CA ALA A 185 14.68 4.57 5.50
C ALA A 185 14.46 3.58 4.34
N GLU A 186 13.25 3.00 4.23
CA GLU A 186 12.89 2.14 3.09
C GLU A 186 12.95 2.90 1.76
N VAL A 187 12.47 4.15 1.75
CA VAL A 187 12.54 5.01 0.55
C VAL A 187 14.00 5.31 0.20
N LYS A 188 14.78 5.71 1.19
CA LYS A 188 16.21 6.01 1.01
C LYS A 188 16.98 4.79 0.46
N ASP A 189 16.73 3.60 1.01
CA ASP A 189 17.37 2.38 0.56
C ASP A 189 17.11 2.09 -0.93
N VAL A 190 15.86 2.22 -1.39
CA VAL A 190 15.55 2.02 -2.81
C VAL A 190 16.18 3.11 -3.68
N MET A 191 16.11 4.37 -3.25
CA MET A 191 16.65 5.49 -4.04
C MET A 191 18.18 5.40 -4.20
N GLU A 192 18.89 4.85 -3.23
CA GLU A 192 20.35 4.70 -3.24
C GLU A 192 20.83 3.36 -3.81
N ASN A 193 20.05 2.27 -3.62
CA ASN A 193 20.48 0.90 -3.91
C ASN A 193 19.65 0.20 -5.01
N SER A 194 18.89 0.96 -5.81
CA SER A 194 17.99 0.40 -6.83
C SER A 194 18.67 -0.56 -7.81
N ALA A 195 19.92 -0.31 -8.20
CA ALA A 195 20.67 -1.18 -9.11
C ALA A 195 20.97 -2.56 -8.50
N ALA A 196 21.18 -2.63 -7.18
CA ALA A 196 21.40 -3.91 -6.47
C ALA A 196 20.07 -4.64 -6.24
N LEU A 197 19.00 -3.90 -5.89
CA LEU A 197 17.68 -4.46 -5.65
C LEU A 197 17.00 -4.93 -6.94
N PHE A 198 17.19 -4.18 -8.02
CA PHE A 198 16.57 -4.40 -9.32
C PHE A 198 17.60 -4.28 -10.44
N PRO A 199 18.41 -5.32 -10.71
CA PRO A 199 19.49 -5.27 -11.70
C PRO A 199 19.04 -4.82 -13.11
N ALA A 200 17.78 -5.11 -13.48
CA ALA A 200 17.19 -4.66 -14.75
C ALA A 200 17.09 -3.12 -14.87
N LEU A 201 17.19 -2.40 -13.75
CA LEU A 201 17.10 -0.94 -13.68
C LEU A 201 18.47 -0.27 -13.45
N ALA A 202 19.57 -1.03 -13.55
CA ALA A 202 20.92 -0.49 -13.33
C ALA A 202 21.21 0.68 -14.29
N GLY A 203 21.74 1.77 -13.73
CA GLY A 203 22.06 2.98 -14.49
C GLY A 203 20.87 3.90 -14.83
N LYS A 204 19.63 3.50 -14.53
CA LYS A 204 18.45 4.36 -14.72
C LYS A 204 18.29 5.34 -13.57
N ARG A 205 17.92 6.59 -13.91
CA ARG A 205 17.55 7.62 -12.92
C ARG A 205 16.19 7.29 -12.33
N LEU A 206 16.01 7.54 -11.05
CA LEU A 206 14.73 7.40 -10.34
C LEU A 206 14.04 8.76 -10.18
N GLU A 207 12.70 8.77 -10.24
CA GLU A 207 11.87 9.95 -10.04
C GLU A 207 10.69 9.60 -9.15
N LEU A 208 10.57 10.30 -8.00
CA LEU A 208 9.40 10.16 -7.13
C LEU A 208 8.16 10.68 -7.87
N ALA A 209 7.17 9.82 -8.05
CA ALA A 209 5.99 10.08 -8.86
C ALA A 209 4.68 10.16 -8.05
N GLY A 210 4.63 9.58 -6.84
CA GLY A 210 3.44 9.65 -6.00
C GLY A 210 3.56 8.91 -4.69
N PHE A 211 2.61 9.19 -3.80
CA PHE A 211 2.49 8.59 -2.48
C PHE A 211 1.05 8.10 -2.27
N VAL A 212 0.89 6.91 -1.70
CA VAL A 212 -0.41 6.31 -1.36
C VAL A 212 -0.42 5.99 0.14
N TRP A 213 -1.44 6.48 0.83
CA TRP A 213 -1.66 6.25 2.25
C TRP A 213 -2.89 5.39 2.49
N PHE A 214 -2.76 4.30 3.25
CA PHE A 214 -3.87 3.45 3.61
C PHE A 214 -3.77 3.00 5.08
N GLN A 215 -4.30 3.85 5.97
CA GLN A 215 -4.22 3.69 7.42
C GLN A 215 -5.42 4.42 8.07
N GLY A 216 -5.77 4.10 9.31
CA GLY A 216 -6.79 4.81 10.09
C GLY A 216 -7.30 3.97 11.28
N TRP A 217 -7.38 2.65 11.13
CA TRP A 217 -8.03 1.79 12.13
C TRP A 217 -7.50 1.97 13.56
N ASN A 218 -6.19 2.09 13.73
CA ASN A 218 -5.59 2.16 15.07
C ASN A 218 -5.70 3.54 15.73
N ASP A 219 -6.14 4.56 15.03
CA ASP A 219 -6.34 5.89 15.57
C ASP A 219 -7.75 6.11 16.14
N GLN A 220 -8.70 5.20 15.92
CA GLN A 220 -10.07 5.29 16.45
C GLN A 220 -10.19 4.93 17.95
N TYR A 221 -9.09 4.70 18.61
CA TYR A 221 -9.04 4.35 20.04
C TYR A 221 -8.53 5.53 20.88
N GLY A 222 -9.10 6.71 20.69
CA GLY A 222 -8.82 7.93 21.46
C GLY A 222 -7.86 8.92 20.77
N ALA A 223 -7.50 8.69 19.50
CA ALA A 223 -6.67 9.61 18.71
C ALA A 223 -7.39 10.17 17.47
N GLU A 224 -8.66 9.83 17.29
CA GLU A 224 -9.46 10.22 16.14
C GLU A 224 -9.59 11.74 15.96
N ASN A 225 -9.63 12.49 17.06
CA ASN A 225 -9.79 13.95 17.02
C ASN A 225 -8.52 14.69 16.56
N GLU A 226 -7.34 14.07 16.68
CA GLU A 226 -6.08 14.61 16.16
C GLU A 226 -5.76 14.16 14.74
N TYR A 227 -6.55 13.25 14.17
CA TYR A 227 -6.20 12.61 12.90
C TYR A 227 -6.04 13.61 11.76
N ALA A 228 -6.94 14.59 11.64
CA ALA A 228 -6.89 15.61 10.58
C ALA A 228 -5.59 16.44 10.63
N SER A 229 -5.23 16.94 11.81
CA SER A 229 -4.01 17.72 12.00
C SER A 229 -2.75 16.89 11.78
N ASN A 230 -2.69 15.68 12.32
CA ASN A 230 -1.58 14.77 12.14
C ASN A 230 -1.41 14.35 10.67
N MET A 231 -2.51 14.16 9.93
CA MET A 231 -2.47 13.84 8.51
C MET A 231 -1.93 14.99 7.67
N ALA A 232 -2.36 16.22 7.97
CA ALA A 232 -1.86 17.40 7.29
C ALA A 232 -0.35 17.60 7.56
N HIS A 233 0.12 17.41 8.80
CA HIS A 233 1.55 17.44 9.13
C HIS A 233 2.32 16.34 8.40
N PHE A 234 1.78 15.12 8.37
CA PHE A 234 2.39 13.99 7.70
C PHE A 234 2.62 14.25 6.21
N ILE A 235 1.61 14.77 5.49
CA ILE A 235 1.74 15.10 4.05
C ILE A 235 2.83 16.16 3.84
N ARG A 236 2.86 17.22 4.67
CA ARG A 236 3.88 18.28 4.57
C ARG A 236 5.28 17.76 4.84
N ASP A 237 5.44 16.99 5.91
CA ASP A 237 6.75 16.45 6.31
C ASP A 237 7.28 15.45 5.29
N VAL A 238 6.43 14.52 4.77
CA VAL A 238 6.81 13.61 3.69
C VAL A 238 7.31 14.39 2.47
N ARG A 239 6.60 15.44 2.04
CA ARG A 239 7.00 16.27 0.90
C ARG A 239 8.29 17.02 1.16
N LYS A 240 8.48 17.55 2.36
CA LYS A 240 9.69 18.25 2.79
C LYS A 240 10.88 17.32 2.82
N ASP A 241 10.76 16.19 3.52
CA ASP A 241 11.87 15.25 3.74
C ASP A 241 12.30 14.52 2.46
N LEU A 242 11.38 14.36 1.51
CA LEU A 242 11.66 13.82 0.18
C LEU A 242 12.07 14.90 -0.84
N ASN A 243 12.11 16.17 -0.43
CA ASN A 243 12.34 17.31 -1.34
C ASN A 243 11.40 17.28 -2.58
N ALA A 244 10.14 16.94 -2.37
CA ALA A 244 9.13 16.77 -3.40
C ALA A 244 7.84 17.54 -3.04
N PRO A 245 7.86 18.91 -3.07
CA PRO A 245 6.81 19.75 -2.49
C PRO A 245 5.43 19.59 -3.13
N LYS A 246 5.37 19.07 -4.35
CA LYS A 246 4.12 18.82 -5.10
C LYS A 246 3.85 17.31 -5.31
N LEU A 247 4.52 16.43 -4.58
CA LEU A 247 4.32 14.98 -4.73
C LEU A 247 2.83 14.64 -4.65
N PRO A 248 2.24 14.02 -5.69
CA PRO A 248 0.86 13.57 -5.67
C PRO A 248 0.61 12.60 -4.51
N PHE A 249 -0.51 12.78 -3.79
CA PHE A 249 -0.80 12.03 -2.59
C PHE A 249 -2.23 11.47 -2.63
N VAL A 250 -2.38 10.16 -2.65
CA VAL A 250 -3.68 9.48 -2.60
C VAL A 250 -3.91 8.91 -1.21
N ILE A 251 -5.09 9.14 -0.66
CA ILE A 251 -5.51 8.61 0.64
C ILE A 251 -6.66 7.64 0.42
N GLY A 252 -6.47 6.36 0.79
CA GLY A 252 -7.56 5.42 0.94
C GLY A 252 -8.31 5.70 2.24
N VAL A 253 -9.47 6.31 2.14
CA VAL A 253 -10.33 6.59 3.30
C VAL A 253 -10.74 5.28 3.95
N MET A 254 -10.67 5.20 5.27
CA MET A 254 -11.07 4.03 6.04
C MET A 254 -12.51 3.62 5.68
N GLY A 255 -12.74 2.36 5.33
CA GLY A 255 -14.01 1.92 4.74
C GLY A 255 -14.51 0.56 5.25
N GLN A 256 -14.00 0.09 6.40
CA GLN A 256 -14.35 -1.23 6.96
C GLN A 256 -15.82 -1.34 7.42
N ASN A 257 -16.55 -0.22 7.43
CA ASN A 257 -18.00 -0.19 7.63
C ASN A 257 -18.79 -0.81 6.45
N GLY A 258 -18.17 -0.91 5.27
CA GLY A 258 -18.84 -1.44 4.07
C GLY A 258 -20.10 -0.66 3.73
N SER A 259 -21.20 -1.38 3.53
CA SER A 259 -22.51 -0.80 3.21
C SER A 259 -23.17 -0.05 4.35
N LYS A 260 -22.70 -0.22 5.60
CA LYS A 260 -23.29 0.39 6.77
C LYS A 260 -22.74 1.81 6.95
N PRO A 261 -23.53 2.77 7.43
CA PRO A 261 -23.01 4.09 7.79
C PRO A 261 -21.93 3.98 8.87
N ALA A 262 -20.80 4.67 8.67
CA ALA A 262 -19.79 4.83 9.71
C ALA A 262 -20.36 5.66 10.88
N LYS A 263 -19.87 5.40 12.10
CA LYS A 263 -20.29 6.08 13.32
C LYS A 263 -19.12 6.30 14.26
N GLY A 264 -19.24 7.27 15.18
CA GLY A 264 -18.24 7.52 16.22
C GLY A 264 -16.86 7.79 15.66
N ALA A 265 -15.82 7.27 16.31
CA ALA A 265 -14.43 7.49 15.95
C ALA A 265 -14.11 7.12 14.48
N MET A 266 -14.74 6.07 13.94
CA MET A 266 -14.57 5.71 12.54
C MET A 266 -15.05 6.82 11.60
N LEU A 267 -16.22 7.40 11.86
CA LEU A 267 -16.73 8.52 11.07
C LEU A 267 -15.81 9.74 11.18
N THR A 268 -15.36 10.07 12.40
CA THR A 268 -14.41 11.18 12.62
C THR A 268 -13.15 11.03 11.78
N ILE A 269 -12.57 9.81 11.72
CA ILE A 269 -11.37 9.55 10.89
C ILE A 269 -11.70 9.63 9.40
N GLN A 270 -12.83 9.10 8.94
CA GLN A 270 -13.24 9.23 7.54
C GLN A 270 -13.38 10.70 7.12
N GLU A 271 -14.04 11.52 7.96
CA GLU A 271 -14.19 12.96 7.73
C GLU A 271 -12.83 13.67 7.72
N ALA A 272 -11.95 13.32 8.66
CA ALA A 272 -10.58 13.82 8.71
C ALA A 272 -9.78 13.50 7.44
N GLN A 273 -9.88 12.27 6.93
CA GLN A 273 -9.22 11.85 5.70
C GLN A 273 -9.80 12.57 4.47
N LEU A 274 -11.12 12.67 4.37
CA LEU A 274 -11.81 13.38 3.29
C LEU A 274 -11.51 14.88 3.30
N SER A 275 -11.38 15.50 4.48
CA SER A 275 -11.08 16.93 4.60
C SER A 275 -9.75 17.34 3.97
N MET A 276 -8.83 16.39 3.73
CA MET A 276 -7.57 16.67 3.04
C MET A 276 -7.79 17.13 1.59
N ASN A 277 -8.92 16.78 0.95
CA ASN A 277 -9.29 17.27 -0.38
C ASN A 277 -9.58 18.79 -0.39
N GLU A 278 -9.95 19.35 0.78
CA GLU A 278 -10.41 20.74 0.90
C GLU A 278 -9.32 21.68 1.41
N VAL A 279 -8.20 21.14 1.91
CA VAL A 279 -7.05 21.95 2.37
C VAL A 279 -6.50 22.74 1.17
N PRO A 280 -6.44 24.08 1.21
CA PRO A 280 -6.10 24.91 0.03
C PRO A 280 -4.79 24.53 -0.65
N GLU A 281 -3.74 24.24 0.10
CA GLU A 281 -2.42 23.85 -0.42
C GLU A 281 -2.39 22.43 -1.01
N PHE A 282 -3.40 21.59 -0.71
CA PHE A 282 -3.51 20.22 -1.18
C PHE A 282 -4.40 20.07 -2.42
N LYS A 283 -5.11 21.12 -2.80
CA LYS A 283 -5.98 21.11 -3.98
C LYS A 283 -5.19 20.78 -5.25
N GLY A 284 -5.68 19.78 -5.98
CA GLY A 284 -5.05 19.32 -7.22
C GLY A 284 -3.84 18.40 -7.06
N ASN A 285 -3.36 18.17 -5.83
CA ASN A 285 -2.21 17.29 -5.57
C ASN A 285 -2.41 16.31 -4.38
N VAL A 286 -3.58 16.33 -3.72
CA VAL A 286 -4.04 15.31 -2.78
C VAL A 286 -5.42 14.85 -3.20
N LYS A 287 -5.71 13.54 -3.11
CA LYS A 287 -7.02 12.96 -3.39
C LYS A 287 -7.34 11.84 -2.40
N ALA A 288 -8.31 12.08 -1.53
CA ALA A 288 -8.88 11.08 -0.65
C ALA A 288 -10.06 10.39 -1.34
N ILE A 289 -10.07 9.06 -1.36
CA ILE A 289 -11.09 8.24 -2.02
C ILE A 289 -11.81 7.35 -1.02
N ARG A 290 -13.12 7.21 -1.15
CA ARG A 290 -13.93 6.33 -0.32
C ARG A 290 -13.70 4.86 -0.71
N THR A 291 -13.34 4.02 0.27
CA THR A 291 -13.12 2.59 0.05
C THR A 291 -14.28 1.72 0.50
N ASP A 292 -15.19 2.25 1.32
CA ASP A 292 -16.41 1.57 1.76
C ASP A 292 -17.39 1.30 0.61
N VAL A 293 -17.50 2.24 -0.34
CA VAL A 293 -18.39 2.11 -1.52
C VAL A 293 -17.94 0.99 -2.47
N LEU A 294 -16.72 0.48 -2.32
CA LEU A 294 -16.12 -0.57 -3.13
C LEU A 294 -16.33 -1.97 -2.54
N VAL A 295 -17.12 -2.07 -1.47
CA VAL A 295 -17.33 -3.29 -0.70
C VAL A 295 -17.66 -4.50 -1.57
N ASP A 296 -17.11 -5.65 -1.19
CA ASP A 296 -17.53 -6.96 -1.68
C ASP A 296 -18.81 -7.38 -0.95
N LYS A 297 -19.94 -7.23 -1.63
CA LYS A 297 -21.26 -7.54 -1.07
C LYS A 297 -21.39 -8.99 -0.65
N ALA A 298 -20.87 -9.93 -1.42
CA ALA A 298 -20.96 -11.35 -1.11
C ALA A 298 -20.20 -11.68 0.19
N ALA A 299 -19.01 -11.11 0.37
CA ALA A 299 -18.25 -11.27 1.59
C ALA A 299 -18.94 -10.58 2.78
N GLU A 300 -19.49 -9.37 2.57
CA GLU A 300 -20.21 -8.63 3.61
C GLU A 300 -21.46 -9.38 4.11
N GLU A 301 -22.24 -9.95 3.20
CA GLU A 301 -23.46 -10.71 3.50
C GLU A 301 -23.15 -12.01 4.24
N LEU A 302 -22.07 -12.70 3.88
CA LEU A 302 -21.67 -13.96 4.49
C LEU A 302 -20.99 -13.79 5.86
N TYR A 303 -20.33 -12.66 6.09
CA TYR A 303 -19.49 -12.45 7.27
C TYR A 303 -20.20 -12.67 8.62
N PRO A 304 -21.47 -12.29 8.86
CA PRO A 304 -22.12 -12.53 10.15
C PRO A 304 -22.22 -14.02 10.54
N THR A 305 -22.25 -14.93 9.55
CA THR A 305 -22.39 -16.37 9.74
C THR A 305 -21.16 -17.17 9.27
N TRP A 306 -20.03 -16.51 9.07
CA TRP A 306 -18.85 -17.13 8.47
C TRP A 306 -18.33 -18.38 9.19
N LYS A 307 -18.50 -18.44 10.53
CA LYS A 307 -18.05 -19.59 11.35
C LYS A 307 -18.90 -20.83 11.09
N GLU A 308 -20.18 -20.66 10.80
CA GLU A 308 -21.11 -21.75 10.45
C GLU A 308 -20.95 -22.16 8.97
N ASN A 309 -20.33 -21.30 8.16
CA ASN A 309 -20.16 -21.46 6.71
C ASN A 309 -18.69 -21.38 6.29
N GLU A 310 -17.78 -21.98 7.06
CA GLU A 310 -16.33 -21.86 6.84
C GLU A 310 -15.88 -22.25 5.42
N ALA A 311 -16.47 -23.29 4.84
CA ALA A 311 -16.11 -23.75 3.51
C ALA A 311 -16.42 -22.68 2.46
N GLN A 312 -17.60 -22.05 2.54
CA GLN A 312 -17.99 -20.95 1.64
C GLN A 312 -17.19 -19.68 1.95
N TRP A 313 -16.91 -19.41 3.25
CA TRP A 313 -16.11 -18.26 3.64
C TRP A 313 -14.72 -18.28 3.01
N LYS A 314 -14.06 -19.43 2.97
CA LYS A 314 -12.73 -19.57 2.34
C LYS A 314 -12.71 -19.26 0.84
N LEU A 315 -13.89 -19.27 0.19
CA LEU A 315 -14.07 -18.97 -1.24
C LEU A 315 -14.59 -17.53 -1.48
N THR A 316 -14.93 -16.78 -0.40
CA THR A 316 -15.60 -15.49 -0.48
C THR A 316 -14.82 -14.41 0.27
N GLY A 317 -14.31 -14.71 1.46
CA GLY A 317 -13.51 -13.84 2.32
C GLY A 317 -12.37 -14.62 2.98
N GLY A 318 -11.61 -13.98 3.85
CA GLY A 318 -10.44 -14.66 4.44
C GLY A 318 -9.89 -14.02 5.72
N ASP A 319 -10.55 -12.99 6.26
CA ASP A 319 -10.11 -12.29 7.46
C ASP A 319 -11.28 -11.56 8.14
N HIS A 320 -11.00 -10.83 9.21
CA HIS A 320 -11.97 -10.06 9.97
C HIS A 320 -12.39 -8.75 9.30
N GLY A 321 -13.47 -8.13 9.83
CA GLY A 321 -14.01 -6.86 9.32
C GLY A 321 -12.98 -5.73 9.27
N TYR A 322 -12.11 -5.61 10.27
CA TYR A 322 -11.03 -4.60 10.30
C TYR A 322 -9.96 -4.79 9.20
N HIS A 323 -9.95 -5.93 8.53
CA HIS A 323 -9.11 -6.23 7.37
C HIS A 323 -9.92 -6.34 6.07
N TYR A 324 -10.99 -5.56 5.91
CA TYR A 324 -11.84 -5.62 4.71
C TYR A 324 -12.29 -7.05 4.38
N LEU A 325 -12.57 -7.83 5.42
CA LEU A 325 -12.97 -9.23 5.34
C LEU A 325 -11.92 -10.15 4.69
N GLY A 326 -10.70 -9.68 4.44
CA GLY A 326 -9.71 -10.37 3.62
C GLY A 326 -10.20 -10.60 2.19
N SER A 327 -11.22 -9.89 1.73
CA SER A 327 -11.81 -10.07 0.40
C SER A 327 -10.83 -9.64 -0.70
N ALA A 328 -10.49 -10.58 -1.58
CA ALA A 328 -9.63 -10.30 -2.73
C ALA A 328 -10.29 -9.30 -3.69
N ILE A 329 -11.61 -9.39 -3.86
CA ILE A 329 -12.41 -8.47 -4.68
C ILE A 329 -12.35 -7.04 -4.13
N TRP A 330 -12.47 -6.88 -2.79
CA TRP A 330 -12.44 -5.55 -2.20
C TRP A 330 -11.05 -4.92 -2.29
N PHE A 331 -9.99 -5.68 -1.97
CA PHE A 331 -8.61 -5.21 -2.13
C PHE A 331 -8.27 -4.86 -3.59
N ASN A 332 -8.73 -5.66 -4.56
CA ASN A 332 -8.57 -5.38 -5.98
C ASN A 332 -9.22 -4.05 -6.36
N ARG A 333 -10.50 -3.86 -6.03
CA ARG A 333 -11.24 -2.61 -6.31
C ARG A 333 -10.59 -1.39 -5.66
N ILE A 334 -10.12 -1.52 -4.41
CA ILE A 334 -9.42 -0.44 -3.70
C ILE A 334 -8.11 -0.08 -4.42
N GLY A 335 -7.30 -1.09 -4.76
CA GLY A 335 -6.05 -0.87 -5.49
C GLY A 335 -6.27 -0.17 -6.83
N ARG A 336 -7.29 -0.58 -7.57
CA ARG A 336 -7.69 0.06 -8.83
C ARG A 336 -8.13 1.50 -8.63
N ALA A 337 -9.01 1.77 -7.65
CA ALA A 337 -9.47 3.12 -7.36
C ALA A 337 -8.33 4.06 -6.90
N MET A 338 -7.37 3.54 -6.12
CA MET A 338 -6.15 4.29 -5.77
C MET A 338 -5.29 4.59 -7.01
N GLY A 339 -5.16 3.63 -7.92
CA GLY A 339 -4.49 3.81 -9.21
C GLY A 339 -5.16 4.90 -10.05
N ASP A 340 -6.46 4.82 -10.24
CA ASP A 340 -7.24 5.81 -11.00
C ASP A 340 -7.13 7.22 -10.38
N ALA A 341 -7.20 7.32 -9.04
CA ALA A 341 -7.01 8.58 -8.32
C ALA A 341 -5.60 9.17 -8.54
N MET A 342 -4.57 8.34 -8.50
CA MET A 342 -3.19 8.75 -8.78
C MET A 342 -3.04 9.25 -10.21
N LEU A 343 -3.62 8.53 -11.19
CA LEU A 343 -3.59 8.94 -12.60
C LEU A 343 -4.27 10.29 -12.84
N ASP A 344 -5.36 10.58 -12.11
CA ASP A 344 -6.04 11.87 -12.19
C ASP A 344 -5.15 13.00 -11.67
N LEU A 345 -4.48 12.81 -10.52
CA LEU A 345 -3.54 13.80 -9.97
C LEU A 345 -2.35 14.05 -10.91
N LEU A 346 -1.82 12.99 -11.54
CA LEU A 346 -0.71 13.07 -12.48
C LEU A 346 -1.09 13.79 -13.80
N LYS A 347 -2.38 13.78 -14.19
CA LYS A 347 -2.87 14.56 -15.33
C LYS A 347 -3.03 16.04 -14.98
N ALA A 348 -3.52 16.35 -13.77
CA ALA A 348 -3.75 17.71 -13.31
C ALA A 348 -2.45 18.49 -13.04
N GLY A 349 -1.34 17.81 -12.78
CA GLY A 349 -0.03 18.40 -12.51
C GLY A 349 0.80 18.73 -13.76
N LYS A 350 0.27 18.42 -14.95
CA LYS A 350 0.85 18.80 -16.26
C LYS A 350 0.21 20.08 -16.74
#